data_2203d91a0fda478c358c768db91c12c3
#
_entry.id   2203d91a0fda478c358c768db91c12c3
#
_cell.length_a   1.000
_cell.length_b   1.000
_cell.length_c   1.000
_cell.angle_alpha   90.00
_cell.angle_beta   90.00
_cell.angle_gamma   90.00
#
_symmetry.space_group_name_H-M   'P 1'
#
loop_
_entity.id
_entity.type
_entity.pdbx_description
1 polymer ?
#
loop_
_entity_poly.entity_id
_entity_poly.type
_entity_poly.pdbx_seq_one_letter_code
_entity_poly.pdbx_strand_id
1 'polypeptide(L)'
;GVQTVHDVSVYTDWTEETFRAGLESSDPLFFVLTNSRSFSAEETARVHREIADHLAAASLATGVPFVLISRSDSTLRGHFPLETETLRRELEARLPERYDGEILLPFFLEGGRFTVDDVHYVREGDTLVPAGETEFARDTTFAYTASDLKDWCEEKTGGAYPAGGVVSVSMDELRRRDVDGICRKLLAVTGFNKVVVNAVCYDDVAVFVTAYL
;
A
#
# COMPACT_ATOMS: atom_id res chain seq x y z
N GLY A 1 13.73 -14.52 2.33
CA GLY A 1 12.81 -14.99 1.31
C GLY A 1 12.71 -14.00 0.17
N VAL A 2 12.40 -14.48 -1.00
CA VAL A 2 12.20 -13.65 -2.21
C VAL A 2 10.84 -14.01 -2.81
N GLN A 3 9.97 -13.01 -2.93
CA GLN A 3 8.75 -13.16 -3.69
C GLN A 3 9.11 -12.98 -5.18
N THR A 4 8.71 -13.93 -6.00
CA THR A 4 9.00 -13.92 -7.45
C THR A 4 7.69 -13.88 -8.21
N VAL A 5 7.58 -12.95 -9.15
CA VAL A 5 6.50 -12.87 -10.11
C VAL A 5 7.13 -13.11 -11.49
N HIS A 6 6.51 -13.96 -12.30
CA HIS A 6 6.98 -14.30 -13.63
C HIS A 6 6.13 -13.60 -14.69
N ASP A 7 6.75 -13.30 -15.82
CA ASP A 7 6.08 -12.75 -17.02
C ASP A 7 5.30 -11.44 -16.74
N VAL A 8 5.90 -10.55 -15.94
CA VAL A 8 5.35 -9.23 -15.62
C VAL A 8 6.35 -8.16 -16.05
N SER A 9 5.86 -7.16 -16.76
CA SER A 9 6.66 -6.03 -17.20
C SER A 9 7.11 -5.17 -16.03
N VAL A 10 8.39 -4.80 -15.99
CA VAL A 10 8.99 -3.88 -15.02
C VAL A 10 9.64 -2.74 -15.79
N TYR A 11 9.09 -1.55 -15.63
CA TYR A 11 9.65 -0.33 -16.21
C TYR A 11 10.57 0.37 -15.22
N THR A 12 11.63 0.99 -15.71
CA THR A 12 12.61 1.71 -14.89
C THR A 12 12.54 3.23 -15.09
N ASP A 13 11.57 3.69 -15.84
CA ASP A 13 11.18 5.07 -16.02
C ASP A 13 9.67 5.21 -15.86
N TRP A 14 9.18 6.45 -15.81
CA TRP A 14 7.77 6.78 -15.60
C TRP A 14 7.28 7.85 -16.57
N THR A 15 7.70 7.73 -17.84
CA THR A 15 7.20 8.59 -18.91
C THR A 15 5.73 8.29 -19.24
N GLU A 16 5.05 9.22 -19.89
CA GLU A 16 3.69 8.98 -20.38
C GLU A 16 3.64 7.77 -21.35
N GLU A 17 4.66 7.63 -22.21
CA GLU A 17 4.77 6.51 -23.15
C GLU A 17 4.89 5.16 -22.40
N THR A 18 5.66 5.15 -21.33
CA THR A 18 5.80 3.95 -20.47
C THR A 18 4.47 3.56 -19.85
N PHE A 19 3.72 4.50 -19.30
CA PHE A 19 2.41 4.22 -18.74
C PHE A 19 1.40 3.80 -19.81
N ARG A 20 1.41 4.42 -20.98
CA ARG A 20 0.56 4.00 -22.11
C ARG A 20 0.87 2.56 -22.53
N ALA A 21 2.15 2.22 -22.69
CA ALA A 21 2.55 0.86 -23.02
C ALA A 21 2.10 -0.16 -21.97
N GLY A 22 2.20 0.17 -20.69
CA GLY A 22 1.72 -0.67 -19.59
C GLY A 22 0.20 -0.83 -19.56
N LEU A 23 -0.56 0.26 -19.75
CA LEU A 23 -2.03 0.25 -19.74
C LEU A 23 -2.63 -0.44 -20.99
N GLU A 24 -1.99 -0.33 -22.14
CA GLU A 24 -2.43 -0.97 -23.39
C GLU A 24 -1.95 -2.43 -23.51
N SER A 25 -1.08 -2.88 -22.60
CA SER A 25 -0.63 -4.27 -22.55
C SER A 25 -1.78 -5.23 -22.26
N SER A 26 -1.65 -6.47 -22.71
CA SER A 26 -2.53 -7.57 -22.31
C SER A 26 -2.31 -8.05 -20.87
N ASP A 27 -1.23 -7.61 -20.24
CA ASP A 27 -0.88 -8.00 -18.87
C ASP A 27 -1.78 -7.25 -17.86
N PRO A 28 -2.34 -7.95 -16.87
CA PRO A 28 -3.20 -7.32 -15.88
C PRO A 28 -2.43 -6.44 -14.87
N LEU A 29 -1.10 -6.51 -14.88
CA LEU A 29 -0.23 -5.83 -13.92
C LEU A 29 1.10 -5.48 -14.58
N PHE A 30 1.62 -4.31 -14.27
CA PHE A 30 3.01 -3.95 -14.51
C PHE A 30 3.59 -3.19 -13.32
N PHE A 31 4.90 -3.19 -13.21
CA PHE A 31 5.62 -2.45 -12.18
C PHE A 31 6.36 -1.26 -12.76
N VAL A 32 6.41 -0.18 -11.97
CA VAL A 32 7.30 0.95 -12.21
C VAL A 32 8.27 1.05 -11.04
N LEU A 33 9.55 0.85 -11.30
CA LEU A 33 10.59 0.87 -10.28
C LEU A 33 11.11 2.29 -10.09
N THR A 34 10.74 2.92 -9.00
CA THR A 34 11.16 4.29 -8.65
C THR A 34 12.44 4.33 -7.81
N ASN A 35 12.67 3.29 -7.01
CA ASN A 35 13.71 3.28 -5.98
C ASN A 35 13.62 4.46 -4.97
N SER A 36 12.40 4.93 -4.72
CA SER A 36 12.11 6.14 -3.92
C SER A 36 12.64 6.08 -2.48
N ARG A 37 12.87 4.89 -1.94
CA ARG A 37 13.50 4.74 -0.63
C ARG A 37 14.86 5.43 -0.53
N SER A 38 15.59 5.56 -1.64
CA SER A 38 16.91 6.22 -1.65
C SER A 38 16.83 7.74 -1.81
N PHE A 39 15.64 8.28 -2.06
CA PHE A 39 15.42 9.70 -2.30
C PHE A 39 15.21 10.48 -1.00
N SER A 40 15.43 11.78 -1.08
CA SER A 40 14.93 12.71 -0.06
C SER A 40 13.41 12.81 -0.11
N ALA A 41 12.77 13.31 0.93
CA ALA A 41 11.33 13.56 0.94
C ALA A 41 10.91 14.52 -0.19
N GLU A 42 11.71 15.55 -0.45
CA GLU A 42 11.45 16.52 -1.51
C GLU A 42 11.51 15.87 -2.91
N GLU A 43 12.53 15.07 -3.15
CA GLU A 43 12.69 14.34 -4.41
C GLU A 43 11.59 13.30 -4.60
N THR A 44 11.24 12.57 -3.54
CA THR A 44 10.12 11.63 -3.54
C THR A 44 8.82 12.32 -3.93
N ALA A 45 8.49 13.47 -3.32
CA ALA A 45 7.30 14.22 -3.66
C ALA A 45 7.31 14.71 -5.11
N ARG A 46 8.47 15.13 -5.63
CA ARG A 46 8.63 15.56 -7.04
C ARG A 46 8.36 14.40 -7.99
N VAL A 47 9.02 13.27 -7.77
CA VAL A 47 8.88 12.07 -8.61
C VAL A 47 7.45 11.55 -8.61
N HIS A 48 6.80 11.50 -7.45
CA HIS A 48 5.42 11.02 -7.35
C HIS A 48 4.40 11.98 -8.00
N ARG A 49 4.69 13.30 -8.05
CA ARG A 49 3.91 14.24 -8.88
C ARG A 49 4.06 13.94 -10.37
N GLU A 50 5.28 13.72 -10.85
CA GLU A 50 5.55 13.34 -12.25
C GLU A 50 4.86 12.03 -12.62
N ILE A 51 4.94 11.01 -11.76
CA ILE A 51 4.26 9.73 -11.93
C ILE A 51 2.75 9.94 -12.07
N ALA A 52 2.13 10.68 -11.16
CA ALA A 52 0.69 10.94 -11.19
C ALA A 52 0.28 11.71 -12.45
N ASP A 53 1.07 12.68 -12.88
CA ASP A 53 0.83 13.49 -14.09
C ASP A 53 0.83 12.61 -15.34
N HIS A 54 1.89 11.84 -15.54
CA HIS A 54 2.04 10.98 -16.72
C HIS A 54 1.05 9.81 -16.71
N LEU A 55 0.78 9.20 -15.56
CA LEU A 55 -0.19 8.10 -15.43
C LEU A 55 -1.62 8.60 -15.72
N ALA A 56 -2.00 9.78 -15.21
CA ALA A 56 -3.30 10.36 -15.50
C ALA A 56 -3.44 10.70 -17.00
N ALA A 57 -2.41 11.30 -17.62
CA ALA A 57 -2.40 11.60 -19.04
C ALA A 57 -2.54 10.32 -19.88
N ALA A 58 -1.79 9.27 -19.54
CA ALA A 58 -1.85 7.99 -20.22
C ALA A 58 -3.24 7.32 -20.08
N SER A 59 -3.83 7.31 -18.88
CA SER A 59 -5.16 6.76 -18.65
C SER A 59 -6.24 7.50 -19.43
N LEU A 60 -6.21 8.83 -19.46
CA LEU A 60 -7.14 9.65 -20.25
C LEU A 60 -6.97 9.41 -21.76
N ALA A 61 -5.74 9.25 -22.24
CA ALA A 61 -5.46 9.03 -23.65
C ALA A 61 -5.87 7.63 -24.13
N THR A 62 -5.71 6.61 -23.29
CA THR A 62 -6.04 5.20 -23.62
C THR A 62 -7.49 4.84 -23.26
N GLY A 63 -8.12 5.57 -22.35
CA GLY A 63 -9.42 5.21 -21.77
C GLY A 63 -9.37 4.01 -20.83
N VAL A 64 -8.17 3.55 -20.44
CA VAL A 64 -7.99 2.39 -19.55
C VAL A 64 -7.93 2.85 -18.10
N PRO A 65 -8.86 2.39 -17.23
CA PRO A 65 -8.79 2.64 -15.80
C PRO A 65 -7.68 1.81 -15.14
N PHE A 66 -7.23 2.26 -13.98
CA PHE A 66 -6.18 1.55 -13.23
C PHE A 66 -6.47 1.53 -11.73
N VAL A 67 -5.87 0.57 -11.04
CA VAL A 67 -5.71 0.56 -9.58
C VAL A 67 -4.23 0.77 -9.29
N LEU A 68 -3.93 1.74 -8.44
CA LEU A 68 -2.56 2.07 -8.08
C LEU A 68 -2.17 1.40 -6.76
N ILE A 69 -1.08 0.64 -6.77
CA ILE A 69 -0.49 0.04 -5.59
C ILE A 69 0.86 0.71 -5.33
N SER A 70 0.97 1.45 -4.25
CA SER A 70 2.26 1.96 -3.76
C SER A 70 2.96 0.83 -3.00
N ARG A 71 4.02 0.30 -3.59
CA ARG A 71 4.82 -0.76 -2.99
C ARG A 71 6.08 -0.16 -2.38
N SER A 72 6.01 0.12 -1.10
CA SER A 72 7.14 0.61 -0.30
C SER A 72 8.12 -0.50 0.04
N ASP A 73 9.16 -0.21 0.81
CA ASP A 73 10.09 -1.21 1.30
C ASP A 73 9.46 -2.10 2.37
N SER A 74 10.06 -3.24 2.63
CA SER A 74 9.56 -4.18 3.63
C SER A 74 9.60 -3.61 5.05
N THR A 75 8.69 -4.11 5.90
CA THR A 75 8.67 -3.82 7.33
C THR A 75 8.49 -2.32 7.62
N LEU A 76 7.46 -1.73 6.97
CA LEU A 76 6.94 -0.37 7.22
C LEU A 76 7.93 0.77 6.94
N ARG A 77 9.00 0.53 6.18
CA ARG A 77 9.96 1.57 5.78
C ARG A 77 9.55 2.18 4.43
N GLY A 78 9.76 3.48 4.29
CA GLY A 78 9.43 4.25 3.11
C GLY A 78 8.82 5.59 3.46
N HIS A 79 8.54 6.39 2.44
CA HIS A 79 8.02 7.74 2.59
C HIS A 79 6.47 7.77 2.80
N PHE A 80 5.96 6.94 3.72
CA PHE A 80 4.55 7.01 4.12
C PHE A 80 4.35 8.16 5.13
N PRO A 81 3.30 8.97 5.00
CA PRO A 81 2.26 8.96 3.98
C PRO A 81 2.57 9.80 2.73
N LEU A 82 3.77 10.36 2.62
CA LEU A 82 4.13 11.34 1.58
C LEU A 82 3.87 10.83 0.16
N GLU A 83 4.25 9.58 -0.14
CA GLU A 83 4.07 8.99 -1.47
C GLU A 83 2.59 8.88 -1.84
N THR A 84 1.82 8.21 -1.01
CA THR A 84 0.40 7.93 -1.26
C THR A 84 -0.46 9.19 -1.22
N GLU A 85 -0.19 10.11 -0.32
CA GLU A 85 -0.88 11.41 -0.26
C GLU A 85 -0.56 12.30 -1.47
N THR A 86 0.68 12.27 -1.95
CA THR A 86 1.06 13.00 -3.17
C THR A 86 0.35 12.40 -4.37
N LEU A 87 0.41 11.08 -4.56
CA LEU A 87 -0.28 10.39 -5.65
C LEU A 87 -1.77 10.67 -5.63
N ARG A 88 -2.44 10.52 -4.49
CA ARG A 88 -3.87 10.82 -4.35
C ARG A 88 -4.19 12.23 -4.79
N ARG A 89 -3.56 13.24 -4.19
CA ARG A 89 -3.84 14.64 -4.46
C ARG A 89 -3.66 14.98 -5.93
N GLU A 90 -2.59 14.50 -6.54
CA GLU A 90 -2.27 14.82 -7.93
C GLU A 90 -3.18 14.08 -8.92
N LEU A 91 -3.56 12.83 -8.62
CA LEU A 91 -4.52 12.07 -9.45
C LEU A 91 -5.92 12.67 -9.34
N GLU A 92 -6.41 12.99 -8.14
CA GLU A 92 -7.71 13.63 -7.93
C GLU A 92 -7.83 15.02 -8.57
N ALA A 93 -6.70 15.71 -8.78
CA ALA A 93 -6.68 16.99 -9.49
C ALA A 93 -6.82 16.84 -11.03
N ARG A 94 -6.53 15.66 -11.57
CA ARG A 94 -6.45 15.39 -13.01
C ARG A 94 -7.54 14.44 -13.52
N LEU A 95 -8.03 13.58 -12.66
CA LEU A 95 -9.02 12.54 -12.96
C LEU A 95 -10.32 12.79 -12.19
N PRO A 96 -11.46 12.30 -12.69
CA PRO A 96 -12.74 12.42 -11.98
C PRO A 96 -12.84 11.52 -10.73
N GLU A 97 -12.04 10.47 -10.66
CA GLU A 97 -12.01 9.52 -9.56
C GLU A 97 -11.60 10.19 -8.25
N ARG A 98 -12.12 9.65 -7.13
CA ARG A 98 -11.79 10.06 -5.77
C ARG A 98 -11.41 8.83 -4.96
N TYR A 99 -10.46 9.01 -4.06
CA TYR A 99 -9.97 7.95 -3.20
C TYR A 99 -10.53 8.14 -1.79
N ASP A 100 -11.49 7.31 -1.42
CA ASP A 100 -12.13 7.37 -0.11
C ASP A 100 -11.30 6.76 1.00
N GLY A 101 -10.35 5.89 0.67
CA GLY A 101 -9.47 5.25 1.64
C GLY A 101 -8.15 4.77 1.07
N GLU A 102 -7.24 4.44 1.97
CA GLU A 102 -5.95 3.82 1.67
C GLU A 102 -5.84 2.49 2.40
N ILE A 103 -5.60 1.41 1.65
CA ILE A 103 -5.47 0.06 2.17
C ILE A 103 -4.01 -0.21 2.52
N LEU A 104 -3.78 -0.65 3.77
CA LEU A 104 -2.48 -1.05 4.30
C LEU A 104 -2.47 -2.56 4.52
N LEU A 105 -1.77 -3.27 3.63
CA LEU A 105 -1.63 -4.73 3.66
C LEU A 105 -0.14 -5.10 3.56
N PRO A 106 0.65 -4.90 4.61
CA PRO A 106 2.10 -5.15 4.58
C PRO A 106 2.44 -6.63 4.75
N PHE A 107 1.67 -7.52 4.14
CA PHE A 107 1.86 -8.96 4.17
C PHE A 107 2.97 -9.40 3.22
N PHE A 108 3.90 -10.23 3.72
CA PHE A 108 4.98 -10.83 2.92
C PHE A 108 5.36 -12.18 3.50
N LEU A 109 4.70 -13.24 3.06
CA LEU A 109 4.85 -14.60 3.59
C LEU A 109 6.29 -15.11 3.49
N GLU A 110 6.92 -14.97 2.32
CA GLU A 110 8.28 -15.46 2.03
C GLU A 110 9.33 -14.74 2.86
N GLY A 111 9.07 -13.48 3.19
CA GLY A 111 9.90 -12.69 4.10
C GLY A 111 9.53 -12.82 5.56
N GLY A 112 8.48 -13.57 5.90
CA GLY A 112 8.03 -13.74 7.28
C GLY A 112 7.41 -12.48 7.88
N ARG A 113 6.59 -11.73 7.09
CA ARG A 113 5.87 -10.54 7.56
C ARG A 113 4.39 -10.83 7.63
N PHE A 114 3.81 -10.63 8.80
CA PHE A 114 2.42 -10.96 9.11
C PHE A 114 1.77 -9.82 9.88
N THR A 115 0.44 -9.69 9.74
CA THR A 115 -0.34 -8.79 10.59
C THR A 115 -1.44 -9.58 11.26
N VAL A 116 -1.46 -9.56 12.59
CA VAL A 116 -2.42 -10.26 13.43
C VAL A 116 -2.93 -9.29 14.51
N ASP A 117 -4.24 -9.17 14.64
CA ASP A 117 -4.89 -8.24 15.58
C ASP A 117 -4.32 -6.81 15.46
N ASP A 118 -4.16 -6.38 14.20
CA ASP A 118 -3.60 -5.11 13.76
C ASP A 118 -2.10 -4.90 14.05
N VAL A 119 -1.46 -5.82 14.75
CA VAL A 119 -0.02 -5.77 15.04
C VAL A 119 0.77 -6.41 13.90
N HIS A 120 1.73 -5.65 13.36
CA HIS A 120 2.66 -6.16 12.34
C HIS A 120 3.85 -6.85 12.97
N TYR A 121 4.14 -8.06 12.49
CA TYR A 121 5.20 -8.92 13.01
C TYR A 121 6.24 -9.27 11.95
N VAL A 122 7.46 -9.47 12.43
CA VAL A 122 8.57 -10.07 11.69
C VAL A 122 8.87 -11.43 12.31
N ARG A 123 8.94 -12.47 11.49
CA ARG A 123 9.37 -13.79 11.93
C ARG A 123 10.90 -13.86 12.00
N GLU A 124 11.41 -14.10 13.20
CA GLU A 124 12.81 -14.35 13.52
C GLU A 124 12.95 -15.78 14.05
N GLY A 125 13.41 -16.70 13.22
CA GLY A 125 13.40 -18.12 13.53
C GLY A 125 11.98 -18.65 13.73
N ASP A 126 11.69 -19.14 14.93
CA ASP A 126 10.37 -19.66 15.33
C ASP A 126 9.53 -18.64 16.12
N THR A 127 9.97 -17.39 16.20
CA THR A 127 9.31 -16.35 16.99
C THR A 127 8.78 -15.24 16.07
N LEU A 128 7.61 -14.71 16.42
CA LEU A 128 7.08 -13.47 15.83
C LEU A 128 7.46 -12.30 16.74
N VAL A 129 8.25 -11.37 16.21
CA VAL A 129 8.68 -10.16 16.91
C VAL A 129 7.87 -8.98 16.41
N PRO A 130 7.23 -8.17 17.27
CA PRO A 130 6.54 -6.97 16.86
C PRO A 130 7.46 -6.04 16.08
N ALA A 131 6.99 -5.47 14.97
CA ALA A 131 7.82 -4.73 14.03
C ALA A 131 8.58 -3.55 14.69
N GLY A 132 7.95 -2.86 15.62
CA GLY A 132 8.54 -1.75 16.38
C GLY A 132 9.70 -2.16 17.30
N GLU A 133 9.84 -3.44 17.60
CA GLU A 133 10.93 -3.98 18.43
C GLU A 133 12.14 -4.45 17.61
N THR A 134 11.98 -4.53 16.28
CA THR A 134 13.02 -5.03 15.37
C THR A 134 14.03 -3.94 14.98
N GLU A 135 15.13 -4.37 14.34
CA GLU A 135 16.11 -3.44 13.75
C GLU A 135 15.50 -2.53 12.67
N PHE A 136 14.43 -2.99 12.00
CA PHE A 136 13.76 -2.21 10.94
C PHE A 136 13.13 -0.93 11.47
N ALA A 137 12.62 -0.95 12.69
CA ALA A 137 12.04 0.24 13.34
C ALA A 137 13.07 1.30 13.70
N ARG A 138 14.36 0.91 13.76
CA ARG A 138 15.49 1.80 14.07
C ARG A 138 16.18 2.35 12.82
N ASP A 139 15.51 2.27 11.66
CA ASP A 139 16.04 2.85 10.41
C ASP A 139 16.33 4.34 10.60
N THR A 140 17.47 4.82 10.06
CA THR A 140 17.90 6.21 10.24
C THR A 140 16.98 7.24 9.61
N THR A 141 16.23 6.86 8.59
CA THR A 141 15.34 7.74 7.81
C THR A 141 13.87 7.46 8.10
N PHE A 142 13.50 6.20 8.26
CA PHE A 142 12.10 5.75 8.33
C PHE A 142 11.73 5.15 9.68
N ALA A 143 12.42 5.55 10.76
CA ALA A 143 12.15 5.06 12.10
C ALA A 143 10.67 5.17 12.48
N TYR A 144 10.23 4.24 13.31
CA TYR A 144 8.90 4.19 13.92
C TYR A 144 8.98 3.43 15.25
N THR A 145 7.94 3.55 16.08
CA THR A 145 7.87 2.89 17.38
C THR A 145 6.70 1.91 17.48
N ALA A 146 5.60 2.24 16.82
CA ALA A 146 4.38 1.45 16.89
C ALA A 146 4.47 0.16 16.06
N SER A 147 4.01 -0.94 16.62
CA SER A 147 3.81 -2.22 15.93
C SER A 147 2.35 -2.45 15.54
N ASP A 148 1.40 -1.90 16.30
CA ASP A 148 0.00 -1.81 15.88
C ASP A 148 -0.09 -0.84 14.71
N LEU A 149 -0.65 -1.28 13.59
CA LEU A 149 -0.71 -0.49 12.36
C LEU A 149 -1.64 0.73 12.46
N LYS A 150 -2.59 0.73 13.36
CA LYS A 150 -3.43 1.90 13.62
C LYS A 150 -2.64 2.98 14.35
N ASP A 151 -1.90 2.59 15.37
CA ASP A 151 -0.99 3.49 16.10
C ASP A 151 0.14 3.96 15.18
N TRP A 152 0.65 3.08 14.32
CA TRP A 152 1.65 3.42 13.30
C TRP A 152 1.12 4.45 12.28
N CYS A 153 -0.14 4.33 11.84
CA CYS A 153 -0.77 5.34 10.99
C CYS A 153 -0.81 6.70 11.70
N GLU A 154 -1.26 6.74 12.95
CA GLU A 154 -1.28 7.97 13.74
C GLU A 154 0.11 8.56 13.90
N GLU A 155 1.10 7.74 14.30
CA GLU A 155 2.51 8.13 14.45
C GLU A 155 3.06 8.73 13.15
N LYS A 156 2.95 8.02 12.03
CA LYS A 156 3.55 8.42 10.76
C LYS A 156 2.85 9.57 10.07
N THR A 157 1.59 9.80 10.38
CA THR A 157 0.80 10.92 9.85
C THR A 157 0.78 12.14 10.78
N GLY A 158 1.51 12.08 11.90
CA GLY A 158 1.53 13.16 12.89
C GLY A 158 0.14 13.43 13.50
N GLY A 159 -0.68 12.39 13.63
CA GLY A 159 -2.03 12.48 14.19
C GLY A 159 -3.12 12.86 13.17
N ALA A 160 -2.79 13.02 11.88
CA ALA A 160 -3.80 13.35 10.87
C ALA A 160 -4.85 12.24 10.70
N TYR A 161 -4.46 10.98 10.96
CA TYR A 161 -5.35 9.81 11.00
C TYR A 161 -5.22 9.14 12.36
N PRO A 162 -6.03 9.54 13.37
CA PRO A 162 -5.98 8.99 14.72
C PRO A 162 -6.27 7.48 14.73
N ALA A 163 -5.54 6.72 15.54
CA ALA A 163 -5.63 5.25 15.61
C ALA A 163 -7.06 4.75 15.83
N GLY A 164 -7.83 5.44 16.68
CA GLY A 164 -9.23 5.10 16.93
C GLY A 164 -10.18 5.28 15.74
N GLY A 165 -9.75 6.01 14.71
CA GLY A 165 -10.49 6.20 13.46
C GLY A 165 -10.06 5.27 12.34
N VAL A 166 -8.90 4.62 12.44
CA VAL A 166 -8.39 3.69 11.42
C VAL A 166 -9.26 2.43 11.37
N VAL A 167 -9.71 2.08 10.18
CA VAL A 167 -10.55 0.89 9.95
C VAL A 167 -9.68 -0.36 9.96
N SER A 168 -10.19 -1.45 10.54
CA SER A 168 -9.51 -2.75 10.55
C SER A 168 -10.37 -3.82 9.89
N VAL A 169 -9.76 -4.60 9.00
CA VAL A 169 -10.29 -5.89 8.53
C VAL A 169 -9.60 -6.98 9.34
N SER A 170 -10.34 -7.56 10.27
CA SER A 170 -9.83 -8.48 11.28
C SER A 170 -9.56 -9.89 10.73
N MET A 171 -8.68 -10.65 11.41
CA MET A 171 -8.47 -12.06 11.11
C MET A 171 -9.76 -12.89 11.20
N ASP A 172 -10.64 -12.56 12.15
CA ASP A 172 -11.90 -13.26 12.34
C ASP A 172 -12.86 -13.08 11.16
N GLU A 173 -12.99 -11.84 10.61
CA GLU A 173 -13.79 -11.59 9.40
C GLU A 173 -13.23 -12.36 8.19
N LEU A 174 -11.92 -12.36 8.01
CA LEU A 174 -11.25 -13.07 6.91
C LEU A 174 -11.42 -14.58 7.04
N ARG A 175 -11.24 -15.14 8.24
CA ARG A 175 -11.38 -16.58 8.49
C ARG A 175 -12.80 -17.08 8.38
N ARG A 176 -13.78 -16.26 8.70
CA ARG A 176 -15.22 -16.56 8.45
C ARG A 176 -15.63 -16.29 7.00
N ARG A 177 -14.75 -15.73 6.18
CA ARG A 177 -15.05 -15.32 4.80
C ARG A 177 -16.25 -14.37 4.74
N ASP A 178 -16.31 -13.41 5.64
CA ASP A 178 -17.38 -12.40 5.69
C ASP A 178 -17.20 -11.32 4.62
N VAL A 179 -17.23 -11.77 3.36
CA VAL A 179 -17.05 -10.91 2.18
C VAL A 179 -18.00 -9.73 2.20
N ASP A 180 -19.30 -9.96 2.47
CA ASP A 180 -20.31 -8.91 2.52
C ASP A 180 -20.07 -7.91 3.67
N GLY A 181 -19.62 -8.40 4.83
CA GLY A 181 -19.29 -7.54 5.98
C GLY A 181 -18.09 -6.67 5.69
N ILE A 182 -17.04 -7.25 5.12
CA ILE A 182 -15.82 -6.50 4.72
C ILE A 182 -16.18 -5.48 3.64
N CYS A 183 -16.93 -5.85 2.60
CA CYS A 183 -17.36 -4.94 1.53
C CYS A 183 -18.13 -3.74 2.11
N ARG A 184 -19.14 -3.97 2.96
CA ARG A 184 -19.87 -2.86 3.63
C ARG A 184 -18.95 -1.96 4.44
N LYS A 185 -17.95 -2.53 5.12
CA LYS A 185 -16.96 -1.78 5.89
C LYS A 185 -16.11 -0.89 4.98
N LEU A 186 -15.65 -1.42 3.85
CA LEU A 186 -14.87 -0.68 2.86
C LEU A 186 -15.68 0.47 2.23
N LEU A 187 -16.93 0.20 1.86
CA LEU A 187 -17.84 1.21 1.29
C LEU A 187 -18.19 2.35 2.27
N ALA A 188 -18.01 2.15 3.56
CA ALA A 188 -18.22 3.18 4.57
C ALA A 188 -16.99 4.07 4.83
N VAL A 189 -15.85 3.74 4.23
CA VAL A 189 -14.62 4.53 4.38
C VAL A 189 -14.74 5.84 3.62
N THR A 190 -14.33 6.93 4.23
CA THR A 190 -14.36 8.27 3.64
C THR A 190 -13.14 9.08 4.05
N GLY A 191 -12.84 10.16 3.33
CA GLY A 191 -11.82 11.12 3.73
C GLY A 191 -10.38 10.59 3.62
N PHE A 192 -10.17 9.63 2.73
CA PHE A 192 -8.87 8.94 2.56
C PHE A 192 -8.39 8.24 3.83
N ASN A 193 -9.35 7.77 4.65
CA ASN A 193 -9.01 7.09 5.88
C ASN A 193 -8.22 5.80 5.62
N LYS A 194 -7.48 5.37 6.61
CA LYS A 194 -6.61 4.19 6.50
C LYS A 194 -7.39 2.93 6.86
N VAL A 195 -7.14 1.86 6.10
CA VAL A 195 -7.73 0.54 6.31
C VAL A 195 -6.61 -0.48 6.50
N VAL A 196 -6.46 -0.97 7.70
CA VAL A 196 -5.50 -2.03 8.03
C VAL A 196 -6.12 -3.38 7.69
N VAL A 197 -5.39 -4.20 6.95
CA VAL A 197 -5.82 -5.56 6.62
C VAL A 197 -4.88 -6.56 7.29
N ASN A 198 -5.45 -7.41 8.12
CA ASN A 198 -4.73 -8.50 8.75
C ASN A 198 -4.50 -9.64 7.74
N ALA A 199 -3.32 -10.27 7.75
CA ALA A 199 -3.06 -11.44 6.91
C ALA A 199 -1.88 -12.25 7.44
N VAL A 200 -2.00 -13.57 7.38
CA VAL A 200 -0.93 -14.53 7.69
C VAL A 200 -0.72 -15.57 6.59
N CYS A 201 -1.61 -15.62 5.60
CA CYS A 201 -1.49 -16.48 4.44
C CYS A 201 -2.17 -15.83 3.22
N TYR A 202 -1.93 -16.40 2.04
CA TYR A 202 -2.54 -15.90 0.80
C TYR A 202 -4.05 -16.08 0.75
N ASP A 203 -4.62 -17.05 1.48
CA ASP A 203 -6.08 -17.20 1.55
C ASP A 203 -6.74 -16.00 2.24
N ASP A 204 -6.10 -15.40 3.24
CA ASP A 204 -6.59 -14.18 3.89
C ASP A 204 -6.62 -13.02 2.89
N VAL A 205 -5.56 -12.89 2.09
CA VAL A 205 -5.49 -11.89 1.02
C VAL A 205 -6.56 -12.12 -0.04
N ALA A 206 -6.79 -13.39 -0.43
CA ALA A 206 -7.80 -13.73 -1.43
C ALA A 206 -9.22 -13.38 -0.98
N VAL A 207 -9.55 -13.62 0.28
CA VAL A 207 -10.86 -13.22 0.87
C VAL A 207 -11.00 -11.70 0.86
N PHE A 208 -9.96 -10.98 1.28
CA PHE A 208 -9.97 -9.51 1.25
C PHE A 208 -10.15 -8.96 -0.17
N VAL A 209 -9.38 -9.47 -1.13
CA VAL A 209 -9.49 -9.03 -2.54
C VAL A 209 -10.87 -9.31 -3.11
N THR A 210 -11.49 -10.47 -2.76
CA THR A 210 -12.86 -10.78 -3.18
C THR A 210 -13.87 -9.77 -2.64
N ALA A 211 -13.65 -9.26 -1.44
CA ALA A 211 -14.55 -8.25 -0.85
C ALA A 211 -14.28 -6.82 -1.39
N TYR A 212 -13.07 -6.58 -1.91
CA TYR A 212 -12.67 -5.30 -2.49
C TYR A 212 -13.18 -5.13 -3.92
N LEU A 213 -13.21 -6.21 -4.72
CA LEU A 213 -13.66 -6.22 -6.13
C LEU A 213 -15.19 -6.29 -6.23
#